data_568805cde4bde65f0590455dee12cd8c
#
_entry.id   568805cde4bde65f0590455dee12cd8c
#
_cell.length_a   1.000
_cell.length_b   1.000
_cell.length_c   1.000
_cell.angle_alpha   90.00
_cell.angle_beta   90.00
_cell.angle_gamma   90.00
#
_symmetry.space_group_name_H-M   'P 1'
#
loop_
_entity.id
_entity.type
_entity.pdbx_description
1 polymer ?
#
loop_
_entity_poly.entity_id
_entity_poly.type
_entity_poly.pdbx_seq_one_letter_code
_entity_poly.pdbx_strand_id
1 'polypeptide(L)'
;MADAPTPEPRRRHVWWWVGGGVAVALAIAAALVFQPWLLFIDVRVDDEIPTAAPAASGGGSTGESSPPAASDPPIPAPPSAPPVPAGPTDLASGVFVSHEHETTGTVRVIEHPDGSRQLALENLQTTNGPDVHVWLSAGPVVEGFDGWFTAGGHPYVDLGLIKGNEGNQLYDIPAEVDLSAYPTVDLWCVQFSVSFGAAALTPA
;
A
#
# COMPACT_ATOMS: atom_id res chain seq x y z
N MET A 1 -30.36 -76.07 25.35
CA MET A 1 -29.68 -74.92 25.97
C MET A 1 -29.37 -74.00 24.85
N ALA A 2 -30.19 -72.93 24.61
CA ALA A 2 -30.01 -71.97 23.53
C ALA A 2 -29.19 -70.80 24.07
N ASP A 3 -28.06 -70.54 23.42
CA ASP A 3 -27.16 -69.45 23.73
C ASP A 3 -27.77 -68.09 23.31
N ALA A 4 -27.91 -67.17 24.25
CA ALA A 4 -28.50 -65.88 23.98
C ALA A 4 -27.47 -64.98 23.31
N PRO A 5 -27.80 -64.24 22.24
CA PRO A 5 -26.86 -63.34 21.60
C PRO A 5 -26.52 -62.17 22.53
N THR A 6 -25.26 -61.96 22.78
CA THR A 6 -24.71 -60.81 23.50
C THR A 6 -24.94 -59.52 22.71
N PRO A 7 -25.50 -58.44 23.31
CA PRO A 7 -25.72 -57.20 22.61
C PRO A 7 -24.40 -56.52 22.29
N GLU A 8 -24.12 -56.27 21.01
CA GLU A 8 -22.97 -55.50 20.54
C GLU A 8 -23.03 -54.03 21.03
N PRO A 9 -21.91 -53.46 21.47
CA PRO A 9 -21.93 -52.20 22.20
C PRO A 9 -22.25 -51.02 21.27
N ARG A 10 -23.31 -50.30 21.57
CA ARG A 10 -23.74 -49.00 21.01
C ARG A 10 -22.64 -47.91 21.05
N ARG A 11 -21.47 -48.22 21.65
CA ARG A 11 -20.34 -47.29 21.84
C ARG A 11 -19.64 -46.83 20.53
N ARG A 12 -19.65 -47.65 19.47
CA ARG A 12 -18.94 -47.32 18.21
C ARG A 12 -19.50 -46.10 17.51
N HIS A 13 -20.83 -45.92 17.51
CA HIS A 13 -21.50 -44.79 16.85
C HIS A 13 -21.25 -43.46 17.57
N VAL A 14 -21.13 -43.44 18.89
CA VAL A 14 -20.87 -42.21 19.67
C VAL A 14 -19.50 -41.63 19.29
N TRP A 15 -18.49 -42.48 19.11
CA TRP A 15 -17.14 -42.01 18.70
C TRP A 15 -17.11 -41.39 17.29
N TRP A 16 -17.95 -41.87 16.36
CA TRP A 16 -18.13 -41.27 15.02
C TRP A 16 -18.76 -39.87 15.10
N TRP A 17 -19.76 -39.70 15.97
CA TRP A 17 -20.40 -38.40 16.17
C TRP A 17 -19.46 -37.40 16.86
N VAL A 18 -18.71 -37.84 17.86
CA VAL A 18 -17.70 -37.03 18.55
C VAL A 18 -16.58 -36.64 17.58
N GLY A 19 -16.05 -37.60 16.82
CA GLY A 19 -15.02 -37.35 15.82
C GLY A 19 -15.49 -36.39 14.73
N GLY A 20 -16.72 -36.57 14.24
CA GLY A 20 -17.37 -35.66 13.27
C GLY A 20 -17.54 -34.24 13.83
N GLY A 21 -17.98 -34.12 15.08
CA GLY A 21 -18.13 -32.82 15.74
C GLY A 21 -16.80 -32.07 15.90
N VAL A 22 -15.74 -32.78 16.29
CA VAL A 22 -14.39 -32.21 16.39
C VAL A 22 -13.86 -31.78 15.02
N ALA A 23 -14.05 -32.58 13.98
CA ALA A 23 -13.63 -32.23 12.61
C ALA A 23 -14.35 -30.98 12.10
N VAL A 24 -15.65 -30.85 12.34
CA VAL A 24 -16.42 -29.65 11.97
C VAL A 24 -15.95 -28.43 12.76
N ALA A 25 -15.70 -28.57 14.07
CA ALA A 25 -15.18 -27.46 14.88
C ALA A 25 -13.81 -26.99 14.39
N LEU A 26 -12.90 -27.91 14.03
CA LEU A 26 -11.59 -27.60 13.46
C LEU A 26 -11.72 -26.91 12.08
N ALA A 27 -12.65 -27.38 11.22
CA ALA A 27 -12.89 -26.76 9.93
C ALA A 27 -13.44 -25.32 10.08
N ILE A 28 -14.35 -25.10 11.03
CA ILE A 28 -14.86 -23.75 11.33
C ILE A 28 -13.73 -22.87 11.87
N ALA A 29 -12.93 -23.37 12.81
CA ALA A 29 -11.78 -22.63 13.35
C ALA A 29 -10.78 -22.29 12.24
N ALA A 30 -10.45 -23.24 11.37
CA ALA A 30 -9.60 -23.00 10.21
C ALA A 30 -10.22 -21.93 9.28
N ALA A 31 -11.52 -22.04 8.95
CA ALA A 31 -12.18 -21.04 8.12
C ALA A 31 -12.15 -19.64 8.75
N LEU A 32 -12.32 -19.51 10.07
CA LEU A 32 -12.26 -18.21 10.76
C LEU A 32 -10.83 -17.64 10.80
N VAL A 33 -9.81 -18.48 10.85
CA VAL A 33 -8.40 -18.05 10.85
C VAL A 33 -7.93 -17.69 9.44
N PHE A 34 -8.17 -18.56 8.47
CA PHE A 34 -7.66 -18.39 7.10
C PHE A 34 -8.55 -17.51 6.22
N GLN A 35 -9.80 -17.29 6.61
CA GLN A 35 -10.78 -16.44 5.93
C GLN A 35 -10.79 -16.61 4.38
N PRO A 36 -10.93 -17.86 3.86
CA PRO A 36 -10.78 -18.12 2.42
C PRO A 36 -11.79 -17.38 1.55
N TRP A 37 -12.88 -16.86 2.12
CA TRP A 37 -13.84 -16.03 1.41
C TRP A 37 -13.28 -14.68 1.00
N LEU A 38 -12.23 -14.14 1.67
CA LEU A 38 -11.61 -12.87 1.31
C LEU A 38 -10.98 -12.90 -0.09
N LEU A 39 -10.56 -14.07 -0.57
CA LEU A 39 -10.05 -14.25 -1.95
C LEU A 39 -11.12 -13.99 -3.03
N PHE A 40 -12.39 -13.90 -2.66
CA PHE A 40 -13.53 -13.72 -3.56
C PHE A 40 -14.30 -12.42 -3.30
N ILE A 41 -13.76 -11.55 -2.46
CA ILE A 41 -14.39 -10.27 -2.11
C ILE A 41 -13.41 -9.17 -2.48
N ASP A 42 -13.82 -8.32 -3.44
CA ASP A 42 -13.08 -7.12 -3.77
C ASP A 42 -13.63 -5.93 -3.00
N VAL A 43 -12.73 -5.15 -2.42
CA VAL A 43 -13.03 -3.89 -1.73
C VAL A 43 -12.34 -2.79 -2.46
N ARG A 44 -13.12 -1.96 -3.16
CA ARG A 44 -12.62 -0.82 -3.89
C ARG A 44 -12.64 0.43 -3.03
N VAL A 45 -11.53 1.16 -3.05
CA VAL A 45 -11.37 2.46 -2.39
C VAL A 45 -10.94 3.48 -3.44
N ASP A 46 -11.56 4.66 -3.42
CA ASP A 46 -11.22 5.75 -4.34
C ASP A 46 -11.01 7.05 -3.53
N ASP A 47 -9.95 7.10 -2.73
CA ASP A 47 -9.52 8.32 -2.06
C ASP A 47 -9.10 9.35 -3.13
N GLU A 48 -9.41 10.62 -2.91
CA GLU A 48 -9.01 11.71 -3.81
C GLU A 48 -7.51 11.98 -3.66
N ILE A 49 -6.72 11.61 -4.68
CA ILE A 49 -5.28 11.78 -4.67
C ILE A 49 -4.91 13.22 -5.03
N PRO A 50 -4.16 13.95 -4.19
CA PRO A 50 -3.69 15.29 -4.50
C PRO A 50 -2.82 15.29 -5.76
N THR A 51 -3.12 16.20 -6.69
CA THR A 51 -2.31 16.38 -7.89
C THR A 51 -1.17 17.36 -7.58
N ALA A 52 0.06 16.94 -7.85
CA ALA A 52 1.21 17.84 -7.74
C ALA A 52 1.02 19.08 -8.60
N ALA A 53 1.30 20.24 -8.04
CA ALA A 53 1.33 21.46 -8.85
C ALA A 53 2.42 21.30 -9.92
N PRO A 54 2.11 21.65 -11.21
CA PRO A 54 3.16 21.61 -12.23
C PRO A 54 4.32 22.47 -11.76
N ALA A 55 5.52 21.88 -11.73
CA ALA A 55 6.73 22.64 -11.44
C ALA A 55 6.74 23.88 -12.34
N ALA A 56 6.79 25.07 -11.74
CA ALA A 56 6.84 26.31 -12.49
C ALA A 56 8.14 26.26 -13.32
N SER A 57 8.02 25.83 -14.55
CA SER A 57 9.11 25.91 -15.52
C SER A 57 9.47 27.38 -15.62
N GLY A 58 10.58 27.76 -14.99
CA GLY A 58 11.13 29.10 -15.09
C GLY A 58 11.30 29.42 -16.57
N GLY A 59 10.36 30.19 -17.11
CA GLY A 59 10.42 30.67 -18.47
C GLY A 59 11.68 31.49 -18.64
N GLY A 60 12.73 30.86 -19.18
CA GLY A 60 13.88 31.58 -19.71
C GLY A 60 13.41 32.45 -20.83
N SER A 61 13.21 33.73 -20.54
CA SER A 61 13.05 34.76 -21.55
C SER A 61 14.37 34.85 -22.32
N THR A 62 14.40 34.24 -23.50
CA THR A 62 15.43 34.52 -24.50
C THR A 62 15.30 35.96 -24.88
N GLY A 63 16.21 36.78 -24.39
CA GLY A 63 16.33 38.19 -24.76
C GLY A 63 16.60 38.34 -26.25
N GLU A 64 15.62 38.84 -26.94
CA GLU A 64 15.77 39.40 -28.27
C GLU A 64 16.38 40.79 -28.13
N SER A 65 17.62 40.95 -28.64
CA SER A 65 18.29 42.21 -28.75
C SER A 65 17.65 43.07 -29.81
N SER A 66 17.02 44.17 -29.41
CA SER A 66 16.66 45.28 -30.31
C SER A 66 17.47 46.53 -29.97
N PRO A 67 17.81 47.36 -30.97
CA PRO A 67 18.78 48.45 -30.83
C PRO A 67 18.21 49.66 -30.07
N PRO A 68 19.09 50.63 -29.64
CA PRO A 68 18.72 51.67 -28.68
C PRO A 68 17.91 52.79 -29.30
N ALA A 69 16.74 53.09 -28.73
CA ALA A 69 16.03 54.32 -28.96
C ALA A 69 15.52 54.92 -27.66
N ALA A 70 15.89 56.20 -27.46
CA ALA A 70 15.32 57.24 -26.64
C ALA A 70 14.77 56.92 -25.23
N SER A 71 15.37 57.65 -24.27
CA SER A 71 15.03 57.66 -22.83
C SER A 71 13.61 58.20 -22.58
N ASP A 72 12.70 57.32 -22.24
CA ASP A 72 11.46 57.65 -21.55
C ASP A 72 11.62 57.48 -20.03
N PRO A 73 10.87 58.25 -19.19
CA PRO A 73 10.97 58.14 -17.72
C PRO A 73 10.52 56.75 -17.24
N PRO A 74 11.06 56.26 -16.12
CA PRO A 74 10.78 54.91 -15.63
C PRO A 74 9.31 54.75 -15.27
N ILE A 75 8.64 53.86 -16.00
CA ILE A 75 7.31 53.35 -15.64
C ILE A 75 7.44 52.58 -14.32
N PRO A 76 6.63 52.88 -13.28
CA PRO A 76 6.62 52.10 -12.07
C PRO A 76 6.35 50.63 -12.39
N ALA A 77 7.23 49.73 -11.90
CA ALA A 77 7.03 48.30 -12.05
C ALA A 77 5.65 47.89 -11.46
N PRO A 78 4.86 47.07 -12.16
CA PRO A 78 3.61 46.59 -11.62
C PRO A 78 3.89 45.87 -10.29
N PRO A 79 3.00 45.99 -9.29
CA PRO A 79 3.16 45.28 -8.01
C PRO A 79 3.29 43.78 -8.27
N SER A 80 4.33 43.17 -7.68
CA SER A 80 4.51 41.71 -7.73
C SER A 80 3.23 41.04 -7.24
N ALA A 81 2.67 40.15 -8.04
CA ALA A 81 1.52 39.35 -7.65
C ALA A 81 1.88 38.57 -6.36
N PRO A 82 0.91 38.42 -5.43
CA PRO A 82 1.13 37.58 -4.24
C PRO A 82 1.62 36.20 -4.67
N PRO A 83 2.55 35.58 -3.92
CA PRO A 83 2.99 34.22 -4.23
C PRO A 83 1.76 33.29 -4.23
N VAL A 84 1.56 32.58 -5.31
CA VAL A 84 0.56 31.51 -5.38
C VAL A 84 0.97 30.45 -4.35
N PRO A 85 0.05 30.01 -3.47
CA PRO A 85 0.39 28.94 -2.52
C PRO A 85 0.99 27.76 -3.29
N ALA A 86 2.13 27.27 -2.82
CA ALA A 86 2.73 26.07 -3.38
C ALA A 86 1.71 24.92 -3.22
N GLY A 87 1.44 24.18 -4.26
CA GLY A 87 0.62 22.96 -4.20
C GLY A 87 1.42 21.78 -3.61
N PRO A 88 0.78 20.61 -3.47
CA PRO A 88 1.48 19.39 -3.09
C PRO A 88 2.61 19.08 -4.08
N THR A 89 3.69 18.48 -3.57
CA THR A 89 4.87 18.08 -4.35
C THR A 89 5.11 16.58 -4.21
N ASP A 90 5.50 15.91 -5.29
CA ASP A 90 5.92 14.53 -5.23
C ASP A 90 7.38 14.44 -4.75
N LEU A 91 7.64 13.66 -3.69
CA LEU A 91 8.97 13.41 -3.16
C LEU A 91 9.59 12.15 -3.77
N ALA A 92 8.79 11.13 -4.01
CA ALA A 92 9.23 9.85 -4.57
C ALA A 92 8.07 9.13 -5.23
N SER A 93 8.38 8.21 -6.13
CA SER A 93 7.40 7.35 -6.78
C SER A 93 7.94 5.96 -7.04
N GLY A 94 7.03 4.99 -7.30
CA GLY A 94 7.40 3.61 -7.62
C GLY A 94 6.26 2.86 -8.30
N VAL A 95 6.60 1.67 -8.81
CA VAL A 95 5.64 0.75 -9.43
C VAL A 95 5.69 -0.56 -8.67
N PHE A 96 4.54 -1.17 -8.42
CA PHE A 96 4.47 -2.45 -7.74
C PHE A 96 5.05 -3.58 -8.58
N VAL A 97 5.82 -4.44 -7.90
CA VAL A 97 6.26 -5.75 -8.35
C VAL A 97 5.45 -6.78 -7.58
N SER A 98 4.87 -7.75 -8.30
CA SER A 98 4.11 -8.84 -7.69
C SER A 98 5.01 -9.78 -6.89
N HIS A 99 4.55 -10.18 -5.70
CA HIS A 99 5.19 -11.20 -4.89
C HIS A 99 4.31 -12.45 -4.79
N GLU A 100 3.78 -12.75 -3.61
CA GLU A 100 2.92 -13.93 -3.40
C GLU A 100 1.59 -13.79 -4.17
N HIS A 101 1.08 -12.55 -4.28
CA HIS A 101 -0.11 -12.24 -5.06
C HIS A 101 0.22 -11.37 -6.27
N GLU A 102 -0.58 -11.50 -7.33
CA GLU A 102 -0.53 -10.55 -8.44
C GLU A 102 -0.90 -9.16 -7.90
N THR A 103 0.04 -8.22 -8.02
CA THR A 103 -0.11 -6.86 -7.51
C THR A 103 0.33 -5.88 -8.57
N THR A 104 -0.53 -4.93 -8.92
CA THR A 104 -0.27 -3.86 -9.87
C THR A 104 -0.68 -2.51 -9.30
N GLY A 105 -0.21 -1.44 -9.91
CA GLY A 105 -0.44 -0.06 -9.50
C GLY A 105 0.85 0.68 -9.25
N THR A 106 0.73 1.93 -8.81
CA THR A 106 1.85 2.81 -8.53
C THR A 106 1.76 3.38 -7.13
N VAL A 107 2.88 3.86 -6.62
CA VAL A 107 2.96 4.56 -5.34
C VAL A 107 3.57 5.93 -5.55
N ARG A 108 3.11 6.93 -4.78
CA ARG A 108 3.73 8.25 -4.69
C ARG A 108 3.80 8.69 -3.23
N VAL A 109 4.93 9.28 -2.86
CA VAL A 109 5.07 10.02 -1.61
C VAL A 109 4.85 11.48 -1.91
N ILE A 110 3.84 12.07 -1.30
CA ILE A 110 3.38 13.44 -1.53
C ILE A 110 3.68 14.26 -0.29
N GLU A 111 4.32 15.43 -0.45
CA GLU A 111 4.46 16.44 0.59
C GLU A 111 3.48 17.58 0.35
N HIS A 112 2.72 17.94 1.37
CA HIS A 112 1.79 19.06 1.38
C HIS A 112 2.49 20.37 1.75
N PRO A 113 1.88 21.53 1.42
CA PRO A 113 2.46 22.85 1.75
C PRO A 113 2.69 23.12 3.22
N ASP A 114 2.02 22.38 4.11
CA ASP A 114 2.18 22.43 5.56
C ASP A 114 3.31 21.52 6.08
N GLY A 115 3.99 20.78 5.18
CA GLY A 115 5.04 19.83 5.51
C GLY A 115 4.55 18.45 5.92
N SER A 116 3.24 18.20 5.94
CA SER A 116 2.70 16.84 6.14
C SER A 116 2.97 15.98 4.90
N ARG A 117 3.13 14.66 5.11
CA ARG A 117 3.44 13.72 4.04
C ARG A 117 2.45 12.59 4.01
N GLN A 118 2.08 12.18 2.80
CA GLN A 118 1.20 11.04 2.55
C GLN A 118 1.80 10.08 1.53
N LEU A 119 1.54 8.81 1.71
CA LEU A 119 1.73 7.78 0.71
C LEU A 119 0.41 7.60 -0.04
N ALA A 120 0.44 7.75 -1.35
CA ALA A 120 -0.65 7.41 -2.24
C ALA A 120 -0.37 6.06 -2.89
N LEU A 121 -1.34 5.13 -2.82
CA LEU A 121 -1.42 3.95 -3.68
C LEU A 121 -2.40 4.30 -4.79
N GLU A 122 -1.99 4.19 -6.05
CA GLU A 122 -2.79 4.59 -7.20
C GLU A 122 -3.05 3.42 -8.12
N ASN A 123 -4.33 3.28 -8.54
CA ASN A 123 -4.78 2.19 -9.39
C ASN A 123 -4.32 0.81 -8.87
N LEU A 124 -4.30 0.67 -7.56
CA LEU A 124 -3.95 -0.60 -6.93
C LEU A 124 -4.91 -1.69 -7.37
N GLN A 125 -4.35 -2.84 -7.73
CA GLN A 125 -5.07 -4.10 -7.88
C GLN A 125 -4.23 -5.20 -7.25
N THR A 126 -4.80 -5.86 -6.25
CA THR A 126 -4.20 -7.03 -5.60
C THR A 126 -5.34 -7.92 -5.09
N THR A 127 -5.05 -8.97 -4.35
CA THR A 127 -6.07 -9.78 -3.68
C THR A 127 -6.29 -9.31 -2.25
N ASN A 128 -7.45 -9.62 -1.71
CA ASN A 128 -7.73 -9.37 -0.30
C ASN A 128 -7.05 -10.41 0.57
N GLY A 129 -6.69 -10.04 1.80
CA GLY A 129 -6.10 -10.93 2.77
C GLY A 129 -6.56 -10.61 4.19
N PRO A 130 -6.35 -11.53 5.14
CA PRO A 130 -6.92 -11.39 6.48
C PRO A 130 -6.24 -10.31 7.34
N ASP A 131 -5.00 -9.92 7.02
CA ASP A 131 -4.22 -8.97 7.84
C ASP A 131 -3.11 -8.32 7.00
N VAL A 132 -3.51 -7.62 5.93
CA VAL A 132 -2.58 -6.96 5.01
C VAL A 132 -2.38 -5.51 5.43
N HIS A 133 -1.14 -5.14 5.68
CA HIS A 133 -0.70 -3.81 6.08
C HIS A 133 0.10 -3.12 4.98
N VAL A 134 0.10 -1.80 4.99
CA VAL A 134 0.98 -0.98 4.16
C VAL A 134 2.20 -0.59 4.98
N TRP A 135 3.36 -1.11 4.61
CA TRP A 135 4.62 -0.83 5.28
C TRP A 135 5.54 0.05 4.42
N LEU A 136 6.25 0.96 5.09
CA LEU A 136 7.50 1.52 4.57
C LEU A 136 8.64 0.64 5.11
N SER A 137 9.36 -0.05 4.24
CA SER A 137 10.38 -1.02 4.61
C SER A 137 11.79 -0.54 4.26
N ALA A 138 12.76 -0.83 5.14
CA ALA A 138 14.18 -0.64 4.88
C ALA A 138 14.77 -1.76 3.98
N GLY A 139 14.00 -2.83 3.74
CA GLY A 139 14.41 -3.92 2.84
C GLY A 139 14.31 -3.52 1.37
N PRO A 140 15.16 -4.07 0.50
CA PRO A 140 15.05 -3.85 -0.94
C PRO A 140 13.86 -4.60 -1.54
N VAL A 141 13.38 -4.15 -2.69
CA VAL A 141 12.49 -4.96 -3.53
C VAL A 141 13.31 -6.05 -4.21
N VAL A 142 12.91 -7.30 -4.03
CA VAL A 142 13.54 -8.48 -4.64
C VAL A 142 12.48 -9.22 -5.43
N GLU A 143 12.72 -9.47 -6.72
CA GLU A 143 11.76 -10.19 -7.56
C GLU A 143 11.72 -11.69 -7.23
N GLY A 144 10.56 -12.30 -7.47
CA GLY A 144 10.34 -13.73 -7.28
C GLY A 144 10.19 -14.15 -5.82
N PHE A 145 10.35 -15.46 -5.59
CA PHE A 145 10.04 -16.09 -4.29
C PHE A 145 10.84 -15.53 -3.11
N ASP A 146 12.11 -15.16 -3.33
CA ASP A 146 12.96 -14.60 -2.27
C ASP A 146 12.43 -13.23 -1.79
N GLY A 147 11.77 -12.48 -2.67
CA GLY A 147 11.14 -11.20 -2.35
C GLY A 147 9.96 -11.31 -1.41
N TRP A 148 9.26 -12.45 -1.39
CA TRP A 148 8.06 -12.66 -0.57
C TRP A 148 8.30 -12.46 0.93
N PHE A 149 9.52 -12.62 1.41
CA PHE A 149 9.86 -12.59 2.82
C PHE A 149 10.83 -11.45 3.19
N THR A 150 11.25 -10.66 2.22
CA THR A 150 12.32 -9.66 2.43
C THR A 150 11.91 -8.59 3.45
N ALA A 151 10.72 -8.01 3.34
CA ALA A 151 10.28 -6.94 4.23
C ALA A 151 10.26 -7.35 5.71
N GLY A 152 9.83 -8.59 6.01
CA GLY A 152 9.78 -9.11 7.38
C GLY A 152 11.14 -9.26 8.08
N GLY A 153 12.25 -9.23 7.32
CA GLY A 153 13.61 -9.30 7.83
C GLY A 153 14.27 -7.94 8.09
N HIS A 154 13.58 -6.83 7.82
CA HIS A 154 14.14 -5.49 7.89
C HIS A 154 13.30 -4.56 8.80
N PRO A 155 13.88 -3.44 9.29
CA PRO A 155 13.10 -2.40 9.94
C PRO A 155 12.00 -1.86 9.02
N TYR A 156 10.86 -1.53 9.61
CA TYR A 156 9.71 -1.00 8.88
C TYR A 156 8.93 0.02 9.71
N VAL A 157 8.15 0.84 9.01
CA VAL A 157 7.10 1.69 9.58
C VAL A 157 5.76 1.17 9.06
N ASP A 158 4.87 0.81 9.98
CA ASP A 158 3.53 0.35 9.65
C ASP A 158 2.59 1.56 9.51
N LEU A 159 2.06 1.78 8.31
CA LEU A 159 1.11 2.86 8.03
C LEU A 159 -0.35 2.44 8.27
N GLY A 160 -0.57 1.18 8.65
CA GLY A 160 -1.88 0.62 8.96
C GLY A 160 -2.37 -0.41 7.95
N LEU A 161 -3.57 -0.94 8.23
CA LEU A 161 -4.24 -1.92 7.38
C LEU A 161 -4.52 -1.35 5.99
N ILE A 162 -4.41 -2.19 4.97
CA ILE A 162 -4.89 -1.86 3.62
C ILE A 162 -6.41 -1.58 3.69
N LYS A 163 -6.84 -0.48 3.09
CA LYS A 163 -8.26 -0.05 3.12
C LYS A 163 -9.13 -0.89 2.17
N GLY A 164 -8.51 -1.43 1.13
CA GLY A 164 -9.14 -2.29 0.12
C GLY A 164 -8.08 -2.86 -0.81
N ASN A 165 -8.45 -3.87 -1.60
CA ASN A 165 -7.53 -4.51 -2.54
C ASN A 165 -7.53 -3.86 -3.93
N GLU A 166 -8.41 -2.88 -4.16
CA GLU A 166 -8.49 -2.13 -5.42
C GLU A 166 -8.61 -0.63 -5.22
N GLY A 167 -8.11 0.14 -6.19
CA GLY A 167 -8.34 1.57 -6.38
C GLY A 167 -7.26 2.46 -5.79
N ASN A 168 -7.67 3.66 -5.34
CA ASN A 168 -6.77 4.69 -4.86
C ASN A 168 -6.87 4.84 -3.34
N GLN A 169 -5.74 4.90 -2.66
CA GLN A 169 -5.70 4.95 -1.19
C GLN A 169 -4.61 5.92 -0.71
N LEU A 170 -4.90 6.65 0.37
CA LEU A 170 -3.96 7.58 1.01
C LEU A 170 -3.64 7.11 2.42
N TYR A 171 -2.38 7.22 2.82
CA TYR A 171 -1.89 6.90 4.15
C TYR A 171 -1.01 8.04 4.65
N ASP A 172 -1.24 8.51 5.88
CA ASP A 172 -0.39 9.52 6.48
C ASP A 172 0.96 8.91 6.85
N ILE A 173 2.04 9.63 6.51
CA ILE A 173 3.40 9.26 6.92
C ILE A 173 3.76 10.10 8.14
N PRO A 174 4.09 9.48 9.30
CA PRO A 174 4.52 10.21 10.48
C PRO A 174 5.69 11.16 10.20
N ALA A 175 5.65 12.34 10.78
CA ALA A 175 6.63 13.41 10.49
C ALA A 175 8.08 13.01 10.80
N GLU A 176 8.27 12.13 11.78
CA GLU A 176 9.58 11.63 12.22
C GLU A 176 10.19 10.58 11.29
N VAL A 177 9.46 10.07 10.32
CA VAL A 177 9.95 9.03 9.40
C VAL A 177 10.99 9.62 8.45
N ASP A 178 12.19 9.06 8.47
CA ASP A 178 13.22 9.34 7.47
C ASP A 178 13.00 8.45 6.24
N LEU A 179 12.45 9.01 5.17
CA LEU A 179 12.17 8.28 3.93
C LEU A 179 13.42 7.67 3.28
N SER A 180 14.59 8.24 3.55
CA SER A 180 15.85 7.67 3.01
C SER A 180 16.23 6.34 3.64
N ALA A 181 15.72 6.08 4.86
CA ALA A 181 15.90 4.81 5.56
C ALA A 181 14.89 3.73 5.14
N TYR A 182 13.81 4.11 4.45
CA TYR A 182 12.72 3.23 4.07
C TYR A 182 12.41 3.35 2.57
N PRO A 183 13.27 2.83 1.70
CA PRO A 183 13.15 3.03 0.25
C PRO A 183 12.10 2.14 -0.43
N THR A 184 11.32 1.38 0.32
CA THR A 184 10.37 0.39 -0.23
C THR A 184 8.98 0.54 0.41
N VAL A 185 7.94 0.50 -0.41
CA VAL A 185 6.55 0.27 0.04
C VAL A 185 6.26 -1.21 -0.12
N ASP A 186 5.71 -1.86 0.91
CA ASP A 186 5.37 -3.28 0.88
C ASP A 186 3.94 -3.51 1.37
N LEU A 187 3.18 -4.33 0.69
CA LEU A 187 1.88 -4.83 1.12
C LEU A 187 2.09 -6.13 1.89
N TRP A 188 2.29 -6.01 3.18
CA TRP A 188 2.70 -7.11 4.06
C TRP A 188 1.52 -7.76 4.77
N CYS A 189 1.33 -9.05 4.56
CA CYS A 189 0.40 -9.84 5.35
C CYS A 189 1.05 -10.28 6.66
N VAL A 190 0.67 -9.64 7.77
CA VAL A 190 1.23 -9.90 9.09
C VAL A 190 0.90 -11.32 9.55
N GLN A 191 -0.32 -11.79 9.30
CA GLN A 191 -0.77 -13.12 9.72
C GLN A 191 0.05 -14.25 9.09
N PHE A 192 0.47 -14.11 7.84
CA PHE A 192 1.21 -15.14 7.11
C PHE A 192 2.70 -14.82 6.95
N SER A 193 3.12 -13.62 7.38
CA SER A 193 4.49 -13.14 7.26
C SER A 193 5.00 -13.20 5.82
N VAL A 194 4.21 -12.65 4.88
CA VAL A 194 4.49 -12.69 3.45
C VAL A 194 4.08 -11.37 2.79
N SER A 195 4.85 -10.93 1.79
CA SER A 195 4.54 -9.78 0.95
C SER A 195 3.61 -10.17 -0.19
N PHE A 196 2.56 -9.38 -0.41
CA PHE A 196 1.68 -9.49 -1.59
C PHE A 196 2.32 -8.82 -2.81
N GLY A 197 3.03 -7.74 -2.58
CA GLY A 197 3.76 -6.99 -3.60
C GLY A 197 4.51 -5.81 -2.97
N ALA A 198 5.57 -5.37 -3.63
CA ALA A 198 6.38 -4.26 -3.16
C ALA A 198 6.72 -3.28 -4.27
N ALA A 199 7.00 -2.02 -3.92
CA ALA A 199 7.41 -0.97 -4.83
C ALA A 199 8.65 -0.25 -4.31
N ALA A 200 9.71 -0.18 -5.11
CA ALA A 200 10.88 0.61 -4.79
C ALA A 200 10.58 2.10 -5.03
N LEU A 201 10.84 2.93 -4.03
CA LEU A 201 10.71 4.38 -4.11
C LEU A 201 11.93 5.01 -4.79
N THR A 202 11.68 5.69 -5.90
CA THR A 202 12.68 6.50 -6.60
C THR A 202 12.37 7.96 -6.34
N PRO A 203 13.33 8.76 -5.85
CA PRO A 203 13.14 10.21 -5.67
C PRO A 203 12.69 10.91 -6.96
N ALA A 204 11.79 11.91 -6.83
CA ALA A 204 11.25 12.70 -7.93
C ALA A 204 12.28 13.73 -8.48
#